data_f11bedb05e5640992ac087f6ed611605
#
_entry.id   f11bedb05e5640992ac087f6ed611605
#
_cell.length_a   1.000
_cell.length_b   1.000
_cell.length_c   1.000
_cell.angle_alpha   90.00
_cell.angle_beta   90.00
_cell.angle_gamma   90.00
#
_symmetry.space_group_name_H-M   'P 1'
#
loop_
_entity.id
_entity.type
_entity.pdbx_description
1 polymer ?
#
loop_
_entity_poly.entity_id
_entity_poly.type
_entity_poly.pdbx_seq_one_letter_code
_entity_poly.pdbx_strand_id
1 'polypeptide(L)'
;RGLGDVYKRQAELFGTSITHYGGTYDGYRVTDREGKDWKIVSDGSIHAFRRSNGRQVPAGREYRVEMNSPKLEYAEMEKLQEVVRALRHAGAFVNDSCGMHVHIDAARHTPKSLKNLLSIMYSKEDILFAALKVDESRTRRWCRRVEEPVLQTIRKLPKDASMEMLKSRWYQGNDGSNDHYDLSRYHAVNLHSVFYHGTVEFRLFNATLHAG
;
A
#
# COMPACT_ATOMS: atom_id res chain seq x y z
N ARG A 1 -0.94 16.22 11.97
CA ARG A 1 -1.70 15.59 13.04
C ARG A 1 -1.12 14.23 13.34
N GLY A 2 -1.10 13.86 14.62
CA GLY A 2 -0.58 12.58 15.08
C GLY A 2 -1.62 11.45 15.00
N LEU A 3 -1.17 10.24 15.35
CA LEU A 3 -1.97 9.01 15.34
C LEU A 3 -3.30 9.20 16.09
N GLY A 4 -3.23 9.85 17.28
CA GLY A 4 -4.39 10.15 18.12
C GLY A 4 -5.46 11.01 17.47
N ASP A 5 -5.06 12.00 16.67
CA ASP A 5 -6.00 12.86 15.95
C ASP A 5 -6.68 12.09 14.79
N VAL A 6 -5.94 11.17 14.14
CA VAL A 6 -6.42 10.39 12.99
C VAL A 6 -7.52 9.43 13.41
N TYR A 7 -7.27 8.55 14.40
CA TYR A 7 -8.27 7.56 14.81
C TYR A 7 -9.50 8.20 15.49
N LYS A 8 -9.30 9.30 16.24
CA LYS A 8 -10.43 10.04 16.84
C LYS A 8 -11.33 10.62 15.76
N ARG A 9 -10.75 11.28 14.76
CA ARG A 9 -11.52 11.87 13.65
C ARG A 9 -12.27 10.80 12.85
N GLN A 10 -11.67 9.64 12.65
CA GLN A 10 -12.32 8.54 11.95
C GLN A 10 -13.47 7.94 12.79
N ALA A 11 -13.28 7.78 14.10
CA ALA A 11 -14.32 7.32 15.00
C ALA A 11 -15.50 8.31 15.04
N GLU A 12 -15.23 9.62 15.08
CA GLU A 12 -16.26 10.66 14.97
C GLU A 12 -17.05 10.57 13.66
N LEU A 13 -16.36 10.36 12.52
CA LEU A 13 -16.99 10.22 11.19
C LEU A 13 -17.96 9.02 11.16
N PHE A 14 -17.54 7.90 11.73
CA PHE A 14 -18.35 6.68 11.75
C PHE A 14 -19.37 6.64 12.90
N GLY A 15 -19.23 7.49 13.91
CA GLY A 15 -20.05 7.47 15.12
C GLY A 15 -19.82 6.21 15.97
N THR A 16 -18.58 5.74 16.03
CA THR A 16 -18.20 4.47 16.67
C THR A 16 -17.05 4.66 17.66
N SER A 17 -16.68 3.59 18.36
CA SER A 17 -15.59 3.58 19.32
C SER A 17 -14.26 3.16 18.69
N ILE A 18 -13.19 3.47 19.41
CA ILE A 18 -11.81 3.13 19.06
C ILE A 18 -11.37 1.94 19.90
N THR A 19 -10.73 0.95 19.30
CA THR A 19 -10.05 -0.13 20.01
C THR A 19 -8.55 -0.05 19.80
N HIS A 20 -7.79 0.12 20.87
CA HIS A 20 -6.32 0.00 20.82
C HIS A 20 -5.95 -1.46 20.96
N TYR A 21 -5.30 -2.03 19.96
CA TYR A 21 -4.83 -3.43 20.00
C TYR A 21 -3.30 -3.55 20.13
N GLY A 22 -2.57 -2.42 20.09
CA GLY A 22 -1.13 -2.35 20.34
C GLY A 22 -0.29 -3.02 19.27
N GLY A 23 0.63 -3.88 19.72
CA GLY A 23 1.60 -4.56 18.84
C GLY A 23 2.78 -3.67 18.43
N THR A 24 3.66 -4.20 17.59
CA THR A 24 4.88 -3.52 17.11
C THR A 24 4.60 -2.18 16.43
N TYR A 25 3.44 -2.05 15.79
CA TYR A 25 3.04 -0.87 15.02
C TYR A 25 2.09 0.06 15.78
N ASP A 26 1.90 -0.14 17.09
CA ASP A 26 0.99 0.66 17.93
C ASP A 26 -0.38 0.84 17.28
N GLY A 27 -1.06 -0.29 17.03
CA GLY A 27 -2.23 -0.36 16.18
C GLY A 27 -3.51 0.03 16.89
N TYR A 28 -4.35 0.80 16.18
CA TYR A 28 -5.71 1.17 16.54
C TYR A 28 -6.69 0.68 15.47
N ARG A 29 -7.90 0.37 15.89
CA ARG A 29 -8.98 -0.07 15.04
C ARG A 29 -10.20 0.80 15.27
N VAL A 30 -10.83 1.21 14.18
CA VAL A 30 -12.12 1.90 14.18
C VAL A 30 -13.05 1.09 13.27
N THR A 31 -14.13 0.56 13.82
CA THR A 31 -15.11 -0.22 13.07
C THR A 31 -16.14 0.74 12.48
N ASP A 32 -16.44 0.64 11.19
CA ASP A 32 -17.45 1.46 10.55
C ASP A 32 -18.86 0.94 10.83
N ARG A 33 -19.88 1.63 10.29
CA ARG A 33 -21.31 1.31 10.54
C ARG A 33 -21.73 -0.04 9.96
N GLU A 34 -21.01 -0.54 8.97
CA GLU A 34 -21.24 -1.86 8.36
C GLU A 34 -20.43 -2.97 9.02
N GLY A 35 -19.75 -2.66 10.13
CA GLY A 35 -18.95 -3.62 10.89
C GLY A 35 -17.57 -3.92 10.29
N LYS A 36 -17.08 -3.10 9.34
CA LYS A 36 -15.76 -3.26 8.74
C LYS A 36 -14.69 -2.51 9.52
N ASP A 37 -13.56 -3.15 9.74
CA ASP A 37 -12.46 -2.62 10.54
C ASP A 37 -11.47 -1.82 9.72
N TRP A 38 -11.34 -0.55 10.03
CA TRP A 38 -10.29 0.34 9.57
C TRP A 38 -9.15 0.34 10.58
N LYS A 39 -7.92 0.16 10.12
CA LYS A 39 -6.75 0.09 10.99
C LYS A 39 -5.90 1.32 10.82
N ILE A 40 -5.42 1.86 11.92
CA ILE A 40 -4.49 2.98 11.96
C ILE A 40 -3.25 2.51 12.70
N VAL A 41 -2.10 2.59 12.06
CA VAL A 41 -0.83 2.06 12.58
C VAL A 41 0.29 3.07 12.41
N SER A 42 1.38 2.86 13.15
CA SER A 42 2.61 3.64 12.98
C SER A 42 3.51 2.98 11.94
N ASP A 43 3.78 3.65 10.82
CA ASP A 43 4.74 3.19 9.80
C ASP A 43 6.12 3.80 10.04
N GLY A 44 7.11 2.96 10.34
CA GLY A 44 8.50 3.36 10.58
C GLY A 44 9.22 3.98 9.38
N SER A 45 8.73 3.76 8.16
CA SER A 45 9.33 4.31 6.94
C SER A 45 8.98 5.77 6.67
N ILE A 46 7.95 6.32 7.33
CA ILE A 46 7.49 7.70 7.16
C ILE A 46 8.44 8.67 7.86
N HIS A 47 8.92 9.67 7.14
CA HIS A 47 9.61 10.83 7.67
C HIS A 47 8.57 11.83 8.18
N ALA A 48 8.19 11.71 9.46
CA ALA A 48 7.11 12.47 10.02
C ALA A 48 7.50 13.93 10.33
N PHE A 49 6.54 14.82 10.06
CA PHE A 49 6.62 16.24 10.44
C PHE A 49 5.34 16.67 11.16
N ARG A 50 5.46 17.70 12.00
CA ARG A 50 4.32 18.41 12.59
C ARG A 50 4.42 19.90 12.33
N ARG A 51 3.30 20.61 12.37
CA ARG A 51 3.30 22.07 12.30
C ARG A 51 3.53 22.65 13.69
N SER A 52 4.50 23.57 13.78
CA SER A 52 4.79 24.35 15.00
C SER A 52 5.06 25.79 14.55
N ASN A 53 4.29 26.74 15.06
CA ASN A 53 4.39 28.17 14.73
C ASN A 53 4.40 28.43 13.21
N GLY A 54 3.49 27.77 12.47
CA GLY A 54 3.36 27.90 11.02
C GLY A 54 4.42 27.16 10.18
N ARG A 55 5.45 26.55 10.82
CA ARG A 55 6.54 25.83 10.13
C ARG A 55 6.40 24.32 10.33
N GLN A 56 6.89 23.58 9.37
CA GLN A 56 7.06 22.12 9.50
C GLN A 56 8.36 21.85 10.28
N VAL A 57 8.25 21.05 11.34
CA VAL A 57 9.38 20.57 12.13
C VAL A 57 9.35 19.05 12.20
N PRO A 58 10.50 18.36 12.28
CA PRO A 58 10.54 16.91 12.45
C PRO A 58 9.70 16.48 13.66
N ALA A 59 9.07 15.32 13.55
CA ALA A 59 8.17 14.79 14.57
C ALA A 59 8.49 13.33 14.89
N GLY A 60 8.02 12.87 16.04
CA GLY A 60 8.25 11.52 16.53
C GLY A 60 7.35 10.46 15.88
N ARG A 61 7.44 9.26 16.43
CA ARG A 61 6.73 8.06 15.94
C ARG A 61 5.20 8.27 15.92
N GLU A 62 4.67 9.01 16.83
CA GLU A 62 3.24 9.31 16.97
C GLU A 62 2.65 10.11 15.81
N TYR A 63 3.50 10.64 14.91
CA TYR A 63 3.08 11.31 13.66
C TYR A 63 3.29 10.45 12.40
N ARG A 64 3.82 9.24 12.52
CA ARG A 64 4.06 8.30 11.41
C ARG A 64 2.83 7.45 11.19
N VAL A 65 1.82 8.01 10.55
CA VAL A 65 0.50 7.39 10.46
C VAL A 65 0.30 6.71 9.11
N GLU A 66 -0.01 5.43 9.14
CA GLU A 66 -0.56 4.67 8.03
C GLU A 66 -2.01 4.28 8.34
N MET A 67 -2.89 4.43 7.38
CA MET A 67 -4.28 4.01 7.45
C MET A 67 -4.52 2.86 6.47
N ASN A 68 -5.02 1.74 6.98
CA ASN A 68 -5.41 0.59 6.19
C ASN A 68 -6.94 0.47 6.15
N SER A 69 -7.52 0.56 4.96
CA SER A 69 -8.96 0.31 4.77
C SER A 69 -9.28 -1.18 4.93
N PRO A 70 -10.51 -1.55 5.27
CA PRO A 70 -11.00 -2.90 5.05
C PRO A 70 -11.06 -3.20 3.54
N LYS A 71 -11.46 -4.43 3.18
CA LYS A 71 -11.82 -4.77 1.81
C LYS A 71 -13.04 -3.94 1.39
N LEU A 72 -12.87 -3.11 0.37
CA LEU A 72 -13.90 -2.22 -0.15
C LEU A 72 -14.38 -2.70 -1.51
N GLU A 73 -15.67 -2.63 -1.73
CA GLU A 73 -16.27 -2.77 -3.06
C GLU A 73 -16.25 -1.41 -3.77
N TYR A 74 -16.38 -1.41 -5.10
CA TYR A 74 -16.38 -0.17 -5.87
C TYR A 74 -17.47 0.82 -5.42
N ALA A 75 -18.63 0.32 -5.02
CA ALA A 75 -19.72 1.13 -4.48
C ALA A 75 -19.38 1.86 -3.16
N GLU A 76 -18.32 1.45 -2.47
CA GLU A 76 -17.87 2.04 -1.20
C GLU A 76 -16.77 3.10 -1.39
N MET A 77 -16.44 3.46 -2.64
CA MET A 77 -15.42 4.48 -2.90
C MET A 77 -15.75 5.84 -2.29
N GLU A 78 -17.03 6.20 -2.23
CA GLU A 78 -17.47 7.44 -1.58
C GLU A 78 -17.12 7.46 -0.09
N LYS A 79 -17.29 6.34 0.63
CA LYS A 79 -16.86 6.19 2.03
C LYS A 79 -15.36 6.42 2.18
N LEU A 80 -14.54 5.83 1.32
CA LEU A 80 -13.09 6.08 1.32
C LEU A 80 -12.77 7.57 1.11
N GLN A 81 -13.45 8.21 0.17
CA GLN A 81 -13.29 9.64 -0.09
C GLN A 81 -13.68 10.50 1.11
N GLU A 82 -14.76 10.15 1.83
CA GLU A 82 -15.16 10.84 3.07
C GLU A 82 -14.10 10.73 4.14
N VAL A 83 -13.53 9.55 4.35
CA VAL A 83 -12.43 9.34 5.30
C VAL A 83 -11.23 10.21 4.92
N VAL A 84 -10.82 10.23 3.66
CA VAL A 84 -9.69 11.05 3.17
C VAL A 84 -9.98 12.54 3.39
N ARG A 85 -11.20 13.02 3.10
CA ARG A 85 -11.61 14.41 3.38
C ARG A 85 -11.55 14.74 4.87
N ALA A 86 -12.05 13.84 5.72
CA ALA A 86 -12.02 14.01 7.17
C ALA A 86 -10.59 14.14 7.70
N LEU A 87 -9.66 13.31 7.23
CA LEU A 87 -8.24 13.39 7.57
C LEU A 87 -7.61 14.72 7.14
N ARG A 88 -7.90 15.15 5.92
CA ARG A 88 -7.43 16.44 5.41
C ARG A 88 -7.94 17.61 6.25
N HIS A 89 -9.23 17.64 6.57
CA HIS A 89 -9.84 18.67 7.42
C HIS A 89 -9.29 18.63 8.85
N ALA A 90 -8.90 17.47 9.35
CA ALA A 90 -8.20 17.35 10.62
C ALA A 90 -6.76 17.89 10.58
N GLY A 91 -6.25 18.30 9.40
CA GLY A 91 -4.92 18.87 9.22
C GLY A 91 -3.83 17.83 8.99
N ALA A 92 -4.17 16.60 8.60
CA ALA A 92 -3.20 15.66 8.07
C ALA A 92 -2.57 16.19 6.77
N PHE A 93 -1.33 15.80 6.51
CA PHE A 93 -0.64 16.09 5.26
C PHE A 93 0.30 14.93 4.90
N VAL A 94 0.67 14.85 3.64
CA VAL A 94 1.55 13.82 3.09
C VAL A 94 2.84 14.45 2.56
N ASN A 95 3.89 13.66 2.44
CA ASN A 95 5.15 14.03 1.82
C ASN A 95 5.68 12.89 0.93
N ASP A 96 6.88 13.04 0.37
CA ASP A 96 7.54 12.10 -0.53
C ASP A 96 7.84 10.71 0.10
N SER A 97 7.91 10.62 1.42
CA SER A 97 8.06 9.34 2.13
C SER A 97 6.74 8.55 2.25
N CYS A 98 5.60 9.19 1.95
CA CYS A 98 4.30 8.56 2.01
C CYS A 98 3.93 7.95 0.65
N GLY A 99 3.23 6.81 0.68
CA GLY A 99 2.72 6.15 -0.52
C GLY A 99 1.28 5.69 -0.33
N MET A 100 0.59 5.44 -1.44
CA MET A 100 -0.68 4.74 -1.44
C MET A 100 -0.49 3.38 -2.10
N HIS A 101 -0.96 2.33 -1.44
CA HIS A 101 -0.90 0.97 -1.93
C HIS A 101 -2.32 0.47 -2.20
N VAL A 102 -2.51 -0.18 -3.33
CA VAL A 102 -3.80 -0.78 -3.69
C VAL A 102 -3.64 -2.28 -3.77
N HIS A 103 -4.38 -3.02 -2.93
CA HIS A 103 -4.41 -4.47 -2.91
C HIS A 103 -5.67 -4.97 -3.61
N ILE A 104 -5.49 -5.86 -4.58
CA ILE A 104 -6.58 -6.53 -5.31
C ILE A 104 -6.50 -8.02 -5.04
N ASP A 105 -7.63 -8.65 -4.73
CA ASP A 105 -7.71 -10.10 -4.46
C ASP A 105 -7.07 -10.91 -5.60
N ALA A 106 -6.15 -11.80 -5.23
CA ALA A 106 -5.45 -12.67 -6.16
C ALA A 106 -6.09 -14.06 -6.34
N ALA A 107 -7.15 -14.39 -5.60
CA ALA A 107 -7.73 -15.75 -5.58
C ALA A 107 -8.18 -16.26 -6.97
N ARG A 108 -8.56 -15.34 -7.86
CA ARG A 108 -8.96 -15.68 -9.24
C ARG A 108 -7.82 -15.60 -10.26
N HIS A 109 -6.63 -15.20 -9.83
CA HIS A 109 -5.49 -15.13 -10.74
C HIS A 109 -4.82 -16.48 -10.92
N THR A 110 -4.41 -16.74 -12.14
CA THR A 110 -3.60 -17.89 -12.54
C THR A 110 -2.17 -17.42 -12.82
N PRO A 111 -1.16 -18.32 -12.87
CA PRO A 111 0.19 -17.94 -13.28
C PRO A 111 0.22 -17.24 -14.64
N LYS A 112 -0.65 -17.65 -15.57
CA LYS A 112 -0.79 -17.01 -16.88
C LYS A 112 -1.28 -15.56 -16.75
N SER A 113 -2.31 -15.32 -15.94
CA SER A 113 -2.85 -13.95 -15.78
C SER A 113 -1.87 -13.05 -15.05
N LEU A 114 -1.15 -13.54 -14.03
CA LEU A 114 -0.11 -12.78 -13.32
C LEU A 114 1.10 -12.48 -14.23
N LYS A 115 1.54 -13.43 -15.05
CA LYS A 115 2.56 -13.22 -16.07
C LYS A 115 2.16 -12.13 -17.07
N ASN A 116 0.92 -12.15 -17.52
CA ASN A 116 0.40 -11.14 -18.44
C ASN A 116 0.33 -9.76 -17.76
N LEU A 117 -0.17 -9.70 -16.52
CA LEU A 117 -0.20 -8.47 -15.73
C LEU A 117 1.19 -7.85 -15.60
N LEU A 118 2.19 -8.62 -15.15
CA LEU A 118 3.57 -8.14 -15.07
C LEU A 118 4.10 -7.64 -16.40
N SER A 119 3.82 -8.35 -17.49
CA SER A 119 4.29 -7.98 -18.84
C SER A 119 3.66 -6.68 -19.32
N ILE A 120 2.36 -6.48 -19.06
CA ILE A 120 1.64 -5.26 -19.39
C ILE A 120 2.18 -4.09 -18.56
N MET A 121 2.26 -4.27 -17.24
CA MET A 121 2.74 -3.22 -16.34
C MET A 121 4.18 -2.83 -16.67
N TYR A 122 5.08 -3.78 -16.84
CA TYR A 122 6.45 -3.50 -17.24
C TYR A 122 6.54 -2.64 -18.51
N SER A 123 5.71 -2.95 -19.53
CA SER A 123 5.69 -2.19 -20.78
C SER A 123 5.10 -0.78 -20.63
N LYS A 124 4.40 -0.49 -19.55
CA LYS A 124 3.70 0.78 -19.31
C LYS A 124 4.24 1.58 -18.12
N GLU A 125 5.15 1.04 -17.34
CA GLU A 125 5.64 1.66 -16.10
C GLU A 125 6.18 3.09 -16.34
N ASP A 126 6.93 3.34 -17.39
CA ASP A 126 7.45 4.69 -17.67
C ASP A 126 6.32 5.71 -17.92
N ILE A 127 5.32 5.30 -18.68
CA ILE A 127 4.14 6.14 -18.97
C ILE A 127 3.37 6.38 -17.67
N LEU A 128 3.19 5.33 -16.86
CA LEU A 128 2.47 5.43 -15.59
C LEU A 128 3.22 6.30 -14.59
N PHE A 129 4.53 6.11 -14.44
CA PHE A 129 5.34 6.94 -13.56
C PHE A 129 5.31 8.42 -13.96
N ALA A 130 5.41 8.72 -15.26
CA ALA A 130 5.33 10.07 -15.78
C ALA A 130 3.92 10.68 -15.59
N ALA A 131 2.87 9.96 -15.95
CA ALA A 131 1.48 10.43 -15.86
C ALA A 131 1.05 10.67 -14.41
N LEU A 132 1.45 9.80 -13.49
CA LEU A 132 1.14 9.90 -12.06
C LEU A 132 2.14 10.79 -11.31
N LYS A 133 3.16 11.31 -12.00
CA LYS A 133 4.25 12.11 -11.40
C LYS A 133 4.83 11.43 -10.17
N VAL A 134 5.13 10.14 -10.30
CA VAL A 134 5.66 9.35 -9.18
C VAL A 134 7.01 9.91 -8.75
N ASP A 135 7.16 10.17 -7.45
CA ASP A 135 8.40 10.72 -6.91
C ASP A 135 9.60 9.80 -7.20
N GLU A 136 10.70 10.39 -7.65
CA GLU A 136 11.89 9.64 -8.03
C GLU A 136 12.49 8.85 -6.85
N SER A 137 12.41 9.40 -5.64
CA SER A 137 12.80 8.71 -4.40
C SER A 137 12.03 7.40 -4.20
N ARG A 138 10.76 7.36 -4.62
CA ARG A 138 9.91 6.19 -4.52
C ARG A 138 10.27 5.15 -5.58
N THR A 139 10.47 5.56 -6.84
CA THR A 139 10.84 4.64 -7.94
C THR A 139 12.20 3.99 -7.72
N ARG A 140 13.10 4.65 -7.01
CA ARG A 140 14.41 4.08 -6.64
C ARG A 140 14.35 3.09 -5.47
N ARG A 141 13.37 3.17 -4.59
CA ARG A 141 13.35 2.42 -3.33
C ARG A 141 12.10 1.57 -3.13
N TRP A 142 10.90 2.16 -3.22
CA TRP A 142 9.66 1.57 -2.73
C TRP A 142 8.77 0.96 -3.81
N CYS A 143 8.91 1.43 -5.06
CA CYS A 143 8.12 0.97 -6.20
C CYS A 143 9.02 0.87 -7.46
N ARG A 144 10.13 0.16 -7.34
CA ARG A 144 11.06 -0.09 -8.45
C ARG A 144 10.36 -0.82 -9.59
N ARG A 145 10.92 -0.72 -10.78
CA ARG A 145 10.54 -1.61 -11.88
C ARG A 145 10.94 -3.05 -11.56
N VAL A 146 10.19 -4.00 -12.09
CA VAL A 146 10.62 -5.39 -12.06
C VAL A 146 11.88 -5.51 -12.93
N GLU A 147 12.91 -6.17 -12.43
CA GLU A 147 14.13 -6.38 -13.18
C GLU A 147 13.89 -7.22 -14.43
N GLU A 148 14.44 -6.77 -15.57
CA GLU A 148 14.30 -7.45 -16.87
C GLU A 148 14.64 -8.96 -16.81
N PRO A 149 15.72 -9.41 -16.14
CA PRO A 149 16.04 -10.84 -16.06
C PRO A 149 14.93 -11.64 -15.37
N VAL A 150 14.33 -11.12 -14.29
CA VAL A 150 13.22 -11.77 -13.56
C VAL A 150 11.99 -11.88 -14.47
N LEU A 151 11.63 -10.78 -15.13
CA LEU A 151 10.51 -10.76 -16.07
C LEU A 151 10.71 -11.77 -17.19
N GLN A 152 11.90 -11.87 -17.76
CA GLN A 152 12.19 -12.82 -18.84
C GLN A 152 12.07 -14.28 -18.38
N THR A 153 12.46 -14.61 -17.15
CA THR A 153 12.27 -15.97 -16.60
C THR A 153 10.78 -16.30 -16.40
N ILE A 154 9.99 -15.30 -15.96
CA ILE A 154 8.54 -15.44 -15.78
C ILE A 154 7.83 -15.57 -17.15
N ARG A 155 8.24 -14.80 -18.15
CA ARG A 155 7.70 -14.89 -19.52
C ARG A 155 7.89 -16.26 -20.15
N LYS A 156 8.98 -16.95 -19.82
CA LYS A 156 9.31 -18.31 -20.31
C LYS A 156 8.54 -19.42 -19.60
N LEU A 157 7.71 -19.11 -18.59
CA LEU A 157 6.88 -20.11 -17.94
C LEU A 157 5.94 -20.78 -18.95
N PRO A 158 5.79 -22.12 -18.89
CA PRO A 158 4.89 -22.86 -19.78
C PRO A 158 3.42 -22.45 -19.55
N LYS A 159 2.55 -22.85 -20.49
CA LYS A 159 1.12 -22.47 -20.43
C LYS A 159 0.40 -23.06 -19.22
N ASP A 160 0.83 -24.24 -18.78
CA ASP A 160 0.32 -25.02 -17.65
C ASP A 160 1.14 -24.83 -16.35
N ALA A 161 1.94 -23.76 -16.29
CA ALA A 161 2.75 -23.47 -15.10
C ALA A 161 1.89 -23.41 -13.83
N SER A 162 2.42 -23.99 -12.75
CA SER A 162 1.82 -23.88 -11.41
C SER A 162 2.17 -22.55 -10.73
N MET A 163 1.42 -22.20 -9.66
CA MET A 163 1.74 -21.04 -8.82
C MET A 163 3.12 -21.19 -8.15
N GLU A 164 3.52 -22.41 -7.80
CA GLU A 164 4.86 -22.68 -7.24
C GLU A 164 5.97 -22.38 -8.26
N MET A 165 5.76 -22.70 -9.54
CA MET A 165 6.72 -22.34 -10.59
C MET A 165 6.83 -20.82 -10.74
N LEU A 166 5.72 -20.10 -10.71
CA LEU A 166 5.72 -18.63 -10.74
C LEU A 166 6.44 -18.07 -9.51
N LYS A 167 6.12 -18.59 -8.32
CA LYS A 167 6.76 -18.20 -7.05
C LYS A 167 8.27 -18.38 -7.11
N SER A 168 8.74 -19.55 -7.53
CA SER A 168 10.17 -19.82 -7.68
C SER A 168 10.87 -18.84 -8.64
N ARG A 169 10.21 -18.44 -9.74
CA ARG A 169 10.76 -17.44 -10.68
C ARG A 169 10.79 -16.04 -10.09
N TRP A 170 9.73 -15.66 -9.37
CA TRP A 170 9.68 -14.36 -8.69
C TRP A 170 10.81 -14.19 -7.67
N TYR A 171 11.03 -15.19 -6.84
CA TYR A 171 12.08 -15.19 -5.83
C TYR A 171 13.45 -15.69 -6.32
N GLN A 172 13.59 -15.96 -7.62
CA GLN A 172 14.87 -16.43 -8.21
C GLN A 172 15.45 -17.66 -7.48
N GLY A 173 14.60 -18.55 -7.02
CA GLY A 173 14.97 -19.77 -6.31
C GLY A 173 15.15 -19.63 -4.78
N ASN A 174 15.17 -18.41 -4.25
CA ASN A 174 15.28 -18.15 -2.81
C ASN A 174 13.89 -17.78 -2.25
N ASP A 175 13.14 -18.74 -1.75
CA ASP A 175 11.76 -18.51 -1.29
C ASP A 175 11.68 -17.53 -0.11
N GLY A 176 11.33 -16.27 -0.42
CA GLY A 176 11.07 -15.20 0.57
C GLY A 176 9.60 -15.07 0.97
N SER A 177 8.73 -16.01 0.55
CA SER A 177 7.27 -15.86 0.71
C SER A 177 6.80 -15.74 2.16
N ASN A 178 7.60 -16.17 3.14
CA ASN A 178 7.29 -16.03 4.57
C ASN A 178 7.96 -14.82 5.23
N ASP A 179 8.78 -14.06 4.52
CA ASP A 179 9.43 -12.86 5.04
C ASP A 179 8.63 -11.61 4.67
N HIS A 180 7.99 -10.98 5.66
CA HIS A 180 7.25 -9.74 5.45
C HIS A 180 8.07 -8.64 4.78
N TYR A 181 9.38 -8.61 5.01
CA TYR A 181 10.29 -7.58 4.49
C TYR A 181 11.14 -8.03 3.29
N ASP A 182 10.79 -9.15 2.66
CA ASP A 182 11.49 -9.60 1.46
C ASP A 182 11.63 -8.47 0.44
N LEU A 183 12.82 -8.29 -0.11
CA LEU A 183 13.13 -7.14 -0.99
C LEU A 183 12.34 -7.16 -2.30
N SER A 184 11.83 -8.32 -2.71
CA SER A 184 11.00 -8.45 -3.92
C SER A 184 9.65 -7.74 -3.81
N ARG A 185 9.24 -7.33 -2.59
CA ARG A 185 8.02 -6.53 -2.38
C ARG A 185 8.11 -5.10 -2.92
N TYR A 186 9.31 -4.56 -3.11
CA TYR A 186 9.52 -3.15 -3.44
C TYR A 186 9.48 -2.87 -4.94
N HIS A 187 8.48 -3.45 -5.63
CA HIS A 187 8.21 -3.21 -7.04
C HIS A 187 6.89 -2.44 -7.24
N ALA A 188 6.75 -1.72 -8.35
CA ALA A 188 5.52 -1.01 -8.71
C ALA A 188 4.30 -1.93 -8.72
N VAL A 189 4.48 -3.14 -9.25
CA VAL A 189 3.56 -4.27 -9.08
C VAL A 189 4.26 -5.33 -8.25
N ASN A 190 3.76 -5.55 -7.06
CA ASN A 190 4.33 -6.46 -6.08
C ASN A 190 3.61 -7.81 -6.10
N LEU A 191 4.25 -8.86 -6.66
CA LEU A 191 3.76 -10.23 -6.58
C LEU A 191 4.16 -10.96 -5.29
N HIS A 192 5.10 -10.46 -4.49
CA HIS A 192 5.35 -11.01 -3.15
C HIS A 192 4.04 -11.02 -2.33
N SER A 193 3.22 -9.96 -2.49
CA SER A 193 1.91 -9.87 -1.84
C SER A 193 0.94 -11.00 -2.24
N VAL A 194 1.08 -11.59 -3.43
CA VAL A 194 0.28 -12.76 -3.84
C VAL A 194 0.57 -13.95 -2.95
N PHE A 195 1.86 -14.18 -2.65
CA PHE A 195 2.31 -15.33 -1.88
C PHE A 195 2.20 -15.10 -0.37
N TYR A 196 2.31 -13.85 0.10
CA TYR A 196 2.27 -13.49 1.51
C TYR A 196 0.86 -13.12 2.01
N HIS A 197 0.10 -12.35 1.23
CA HIS A 197 -1.23 -11.81 1.61
C HIS A 197 -2.40 -12.35 0.78
N GLY A 198 -2.13 -13.06 -0.32
CA GLY A 198 -3.17 -13.46 -1.27
C GLY A 198 -3.70 -12.31 -2.15
N THR A 199 -2.94 -11.25 -2.31
CA THR A 199 -3.34 -10.07 -3.11
C THR A 199 -2.26 -9.67 -4.11
N VAL A 200 -2.64 -9.11 -5.26
CA VAL A 200 -1.72 -8.30 -6.08
C VAL A 200 -1.68 -6.90 -5.49
N GLU A 201 -0.49 -6.39 -5.20
CA GLU A 201 -0.31 -5.04 -4.66
C GLU A 201 0.28 -4.10 -5.71
N PHE A 202 -0.37 -2.95 -5.90
CA PHE A 202 0.13 -1.83 -6.71
C PHE A 202 0.69 -0.76 -5.76
N ARG A 203 1.99 -0.49 -5.84
CA ARG A 203 2.71 0.41 -4.92
C ARG A 203 3.14 1.73 -5.54
N LEU A 204 2.83 1.96 -6.82
CA LEU A 204 3.39 3.07 -7.59
C LEU A 204 2.80 4.45 -7.24
N PHE A 205 1.70 4.53 -6.52
CA PHE A 205 1.02 5.81 -6.30
C PHE A 205 1.70 6.63 -5.20
N ASN A 206 1.89 7.93 -5.45
CA ASN A 206 2.19 8.88 -4.40
C ASN A 206 1.01 8.95 -3.42
N ALA A 207 1.27 9.22 -2.15
CA ALA A 207 0.17 9.47 -1.21
C ALA A 207 -0.55 10.77 -1.57
N THR A 208 -1.86 10.78 -1.36
CA THR A 208 -2.70 11.95 -1.57
C THR A 208 -3.78 12.05 -0.50
N LEU A 209 -4.16 13.29 -0.15
CA LEU A 209 -5.36 13.60 0.63
C LEU A 209 -6.41 14.33 -0.23
N HIS A 210 -6.28 14.26 -1.55
CA HIS A 210 -7.34 14.64 -2.47
C HIS A 210 -8.27 13.46 -2.68
N ALA A 211 -9.54 13.69 -2.44
CA ALA A 211 -10.61 12.69 -2.52
C ALA A 211 -11.48 12.87 -3.78
N GLY A 212 -10.91 13.46 -4.81
CA GLY A 212 -11.58 13.66 -6.11
C GLY A 212 -10.96 12.82 -7.19
#